data_7ac34d1ff143dd6400dd24f62fbf9b1b
#
_entry.id   7ac34d1ff143dd6400dd24f62fbf9b1b
#
_cell.length_a   1.000
_cell.length_b   1.000
_cell.length_c   1.000
_cell.angle_alpha   90.00
_cell.angle_beta   90.00
_cell.angle_gamma   90.00
#
_symmetry.space_group_name_H-M   'P 1'
#
loop_
_entity.id
_entity.type
_entity.pdbx_description
1 polymer ?
#
loop_
_entity_poly.entity_id
_entity_poly.type
_entity_poly.pdbx_seq_one_letter_code
_entity_poly.pdbx_strand_id
1 'polypeptide(L)'
;MADYVVMMGYDEHFAGGEAGSVASIGYERQGITDLLKQVPKEKLISAIPFYTRIWKEDASGTSSQSVGISSAKEWVETNQVELYWQDDLGQYYGEMEKDGVNYEIWMEEERSLELKMQLIRDNGLAGVACWRLGLEPADVWDIVKLP
;
A
#
# COMPACT_ATOMS: atom_id res chain seq x y z
N MET A 1 -18.01 2.07 -24.35
CA MET A 1 -18.35 2.00 -22.91
C MET A 1 -17.49 0.89 -22.31
N ALA A 2 -16.83 1.12 -21.19
CA ALA A 2 -16.01 0.09 -20.52
C ALA A 2 -16.92 -0.87 -19.73
N ASP A 3 -16.57 -2.16 -19.70
CA ASP A 3 -17.28 -3.15 -18.89
C ASP A 3 -16.86 -3.03 -17.41
N TYR A 4 -15.58 -2.78 -17.15
CA TYR A 4 -15.01 -2.52 -15.84
C TYR A 4 -14.08 -1.32 -15.85
N VAL A 5 -13.95 -0.69 -14.69
CA VAL A 5 -12.98 0.36 -14.39
C VAL A 5 -12.11 -0.12 -13.23
N VAL A 6 -10.80 -0.07 -13.39
CA VAL A 6 -9.85 -0.44 -12.35
C VAL A 6 -9.22 0.84 -11.78
N MET A 7 -9.48 1.10 -10.49
CA MET A 7 -8.78 2.14 -9.74
C MET A 7 -7.40 1.62 -9.34
N MET A 8 -6.35 2.35 -9.70
CA MET A 8 -4.99 2.04 -9.26
C MET A 8 -4.77 2.66 -7.87
N GLY A 9 -5.11 1.91 -6.81
CA GLY A 9 -5.03 2.34 -5.41
C GLY A 9 -3.62 2.24 -4.84
N TYR A 10 -2.64 2.84 -5.51
CA TYR A 10 -1.24 2.87 -5.11
C TYR A 10 -0.52 4.06 -5.73
N ASP A 11 0.78 4.23 -5.37
CA ASP A 11 1.60 5.38 -5.75
C ASP A 11 1.05 6.72 -5.23
N GLU A 12 0.44 6.71 -4.04
CA GLU A 12 0.10 7.94 -3.29
C GLU A 12 1.35 8.81 -3.11
N HIS A 13 2.45 8.17 -2.70
CA HIS A 13 3.79 8.73 -2.74
C HIS A 13 4.68 7.86 -3.64
N PHE A 14 5.48 8.49 -4.49
CA PHE A 14 6.24 7.82 -5.54
C PHE A 14 7.66 8.39 -5.67
N ALA A 15 8.52 7.70 -6.41
CA ALA A 15 9.91 8.10 -6.60
C ALA A 15 10.01 9.53 -7.18
N GLY A 16 10.79 10.37 -6.52
CA GLY A 16 10.98 11.78 -6.87
C GLY A 16 10.02 12.74 -6.17
N GLY A 17 9.09 12.23 -5.38
CA GLY A 17 8.20 13.00 -4.50
C GLY A 17 8.67 12.98 -3.04
N GLU A 18 7.82 13.45 -2.16
CA GLU A 18 8.02 13.40 -0.71
C GLU A 18 7.86 11.97 -0.18
N ALA A 19 8.57 11.66 0.92
CA ALA A 19 8.44 10.38 1.59
C ALA A 19 7.03 10.20 2.17
N GLY A 20 6.49 8.99 2.03
CA GLY A 20 5.16 8.66 2.53
C GLY A 20 4.70 7.28 2.13
N SER A 21 3.48 6.95 2.55
CA SER A 21 2.81 5.70 2.21
C SER A 21 2.59 5.55 0.70
N VAL A 22 2.72 4.34 0.18
CA VAL A 22 2.31 4.01 -1.20
C VAL A 22 0.79 4.01 -1.35
N ALA A 23 0.07 3.61 -0.30
CA ALA A 23 -1.38 3.51 -0.32
C ALA A 23 -1.96 3.53 1.10
N SER A 24 -2.18 4.70 1.66
CA SER A 24 -2.88 4.82 2.94
C SER A 24 -4.36 4.42 2.80
N ILE A 25 -4.98 4.03 3.91
CA ILE A 25 -6.42 3.70 3.91
C ILE A 25 -7.28 4.92 3.56
N GLY A 26 -6.82 6.12 3.90
CA GLY A 26 -7.48 7.37 3.54
C GLY A 26 -7.46 7.63 2.04
N TYR A 27 -6.32 7.42 1.40
CA TYR A 27 -6.14 7.52 -0.05
C TYR A 27 -7.05 6.55 -0.80
N GLU A 28 -7.05 5.28 -0.41
CA GLU A 28 -7.90 4.23 -1.00
C GLU A 28 -9.39 4.59 -0.87
N ARG A 29 -9.82 4.99 0.34
CA ARG A 29 -11.21 5.39 0.62
C ARG A 29 -11.64 6.59 -0.23
N GLN A 30 -10.79 7.59 -0.34
CA GLN A 30 -11.10 8.78 -1.14
C GLN A 30 -11.24 8.44 -2.61
N GLY A 31 -10.32 7.63 -3.16
CA GLY A 31 -10.37 7.18 -4.55
C GLY A 31 -11.66 6.40 -4.87
N ILE A 32 -12.04 5.44 -4.03
CA ILE A 32 -13.30 4.69 -4.18
C ILE A 32 -14.49 5.65 -4.11
N THR A 33 -14.54 6.53 -3.12
CA THR A 33 -15.64 7.49 -2.94
C THR A 33 -15.82 8.39 -4.16
N ASP A 34 -14.73 8.87 -4.74
CA ASP A 34 -14.79 9.76 -5.90
C ASP A 34 -15.20 9.01 -7.18
N LEU A 35 -14.72 7.80 -7.39
CA LEU A 35 -15.09 7.01 -8.55
C LEU A 35 -16.53 6.52 -8.49
N LEU A 36 -17.07 6.18 -7.33
CA LEU A 36 -18.47 5.79 -7.16
C LEU A 36 -19.47 6.88 -7.52
N LYS A 37 -19.05 8.13 -7.64
CA LYS A 37 -19.90 9.23 -8.17
C LYS A 37 -20.17 9.09 -9.68
N GLN A 38 -19.35 8.34 -10.41
CA GLN A 38 -19.39 8.24 -11.86
C GLN A 38 -19.42 6.79 -12.37
N VAL A 39 -18.93 5.84 -11.58
CA VAL A 39 -18.83 4.41 -11.94
C VAL A 39 -19.74 3.59 -11.02
N PRO A 40 -20.67 2.80 -11.55
CA PRO A 40 -21.44 1.87 -10.74
C PRO A 40 -20.52 0.90 -10.00
N LYS A 41 -20.84 0.59 -8.74
CA LYS A 41 -20.02 -0.29 -7.90
C LYS A 41 -19.79 -1.67 -8.53
N GLU A 42 -20.76 -2.19 -9.27
CA GLU A 42 -20.71 -3.47 -9.99
C GLU A 42 -19.70 -3.46 -11.16
N LYS A 43 -19.14 -2.31 -11.47
CA LYS A 43 -18.12 -2.14 -12.52
C LYS A 43 -16.80 -1.62 -11.99
N LEU A 44 -16.73 -1.24 -10.72
CA LEU A 44 -15.51 -0.70 -10.11
C LEU A 44 -14.70 -1.81 -9.45
N ILE A 45 -13.45 -1.94 -9.87
CA ILE A 45 -12.44 -2.81 -9.27
C ILE A 45 -11.42 -1.92 -8.58
N SER A 46 -11.07 -2.19 -7.32
CA SER A 46 -9.97 -1.49 -6.66
C SER A 46 -8.70 -2.33 -6.73
N ALA A 47 -7.61 -1.73 -7.21
CA ALA A 47 -6.31 -2.37 -7.22
C ALA A 47 -5.51 -1.93 -5.99
N ILE A 48 -4.97 -2.91 -5.25
CA ILE A 48 -4.17 -2.73 -4.05
C ILE A 48 -2.70 -3.10 -4.32
N PRO A 49 -1.73 -2.50 -3.60
CA PRO A 49 -0.32 -2.79 -3.81
C PRO A 49 0.13 -4.04 -3.05
N PHE A 50 0.99 -4.84 -3.68
CA PHE A 50 1.81 -5.87 -3.04
C PHE A 50 3.24 -5.40 -2.81
N TYR A 51 3.44 -4.10 -2.73
CA TYR A 51 4.74 -3.48 -2.54
C TYR A 51 4.61 -2.25 -1.64
N THR A 52 5.74 -1.84 -1.12
CA THR A 52 5.92 -0.55 -0.46
C THR A 52 7.22 0.10 -0.94
N ARG A 53 7.65 1.18 -0.27
CA ARG A 53 8.91 1.86 -0.55
C ARG A 53 9.75 1.99 0.72
N ILE A 54 11.04 1.70 0.58
CA ILE A 54 12.04 2.13 1.54
C ILE A 54 12.50 3.50 1.08
N TRP A 55 12.23 4.49 1.89
CA TRP A 55 12.66 5.86 1.67
C TRP A 55 14.02 6.10 2.30
N LYS A 56 14.83 6.91 1.64
CA LYS A 56 16.16 7.29 2.07
C LYS A 56 16.31 8.79 1.97
N GLU A 57 16.72 9.43 3.06
CA GLU A 57 17.04 10.84 3.11
C GLU A 57 18.49 11.04 3.55
N ASP A 58 19.25 11.73 2.73
CA ASP A 58 20.65 12.09 2.96
C ASP A 58 20.96 13.50 2.45
N ALA A 59 22.21 13.91 2.49
CA ALA A 59 22.65 15.24 2.05
C ALA A 59 22.36 15.54 0.57
N SER A 60 22.08 14.53 -0.25
CA SER A 60 21.72 14.68 -1.67
C SER A 60 20.20 14.81 -1.89
N GLY A 61 19.39 14.60 -0.86
CA GLY A 61 17.96 14.70 -0.89
C GLY A 61 17.24 13.38 -0.60
N THR A 62 15.96 13.31 -0.98
CA THR A 62 15.10 12.15 -0.77
C THR A 62 15.09 11.24 -1.99
N SER A 63 15.27 9.94 -1.76
CA SER A 63 15.15 8.89 -2.77
C SER A 63 14.38 7.70 -2.23
N SER A 64 13.93 6.81 -3.08
CA SER A 64 13.22 5.60 -2.63
C SER A 64 13.44 4.41 -3.54
N GLN A 65 13.26 3.22 -2.95
CA GLN A 65 13.28 1.95 -3.65
C GLN A 65 11.98 1.20 -3.40
N SER A 66 11.30 0.77 -4.45
CA SER A 66 10.16 -0.16 -4.34
C SER A 66 10.63 -1.53 -3.91
N VAL A 67 9.92 -2.12 -2.96
CA VAL A 67 10.17 -3.48 -2.45
C VAL A 67 8.86 -4.22 -2.26
N GLY A 68 8.82 -5.51 -2.59
CA GLY A 68 7.67 -6.37 -2.30
C GLY A 68 7.48 -6.60 -0.81
N ILE A 69 6.31 -7.09 -0.42
CA ILE A 69 5.93 -7.29 0.99
C ILE A 69 6.95 -8.15 1.74
N SER A 70 7.36 -9.30 1.17
CA SER A 70 8.35 -10.18 1.81
C SER A 70 9.71 -9.53 1.98
N SER A 71 10.18 -8.80 0.96
CA SER A 71 11.46 -8.08 1.03
C SER A 71 11.42 -6.91 2.01
N ALA A 72 10.27 -6.24 2.16
CA ALA A 72 10.08 -5.19 3.15
C ALA A 72 10.17 -5.75 4.58
N LYS A 73 9.53 -6.90 4.84
CA LYS A 73 9.62 -7.61 6.13
C LYS A 73 11.06 -8.01 6.45
N GLU A 74 11.76 -8.59 5.49
CA GLU A 74 13.17 -8.98 5.64
C GLU A 74 14.06 -7.76 5.93
N TRP A 75 13.83 -6.63 5.26
CA TRP A 75 14.56 -5.39 5.50
C TRP A 75 14.34 -4.86 6.92
N VAL A 76 13.09 -4.84 7.39
CA VAL A 76 12.73 -4.41 8.75
C VAL A 76 13.39 -5.30 9.79
N GLU A 77 13.33 -6.61 9.63
CA GLU A 77 13.95 -7.58 10.54
C GLU A 77 15.48 -7.45 10.57
N THR A 78 16.11 -7.42 9.39
CA THR A 78 17.58 -7.32 9.26
C THR A 78 18.13 -6.06 9.89
N ASN A 79 17.42 -4.95 9.77
CA ASN A 79 17.84 -3.66 10.30
C ASN A 79 17.27 -3.37 11.70
N GLN A 80 16.51 -4.32 12.29
CA GLN A 80 15.88 -4.20 13.61
C GLN A 80 15.03 -2.91 13.74
N VAL A 81 14.29 -2.57 12.69
CA VAL A 81 13.44 -1.38 12.66
C VAL A 81 12.24 -1.60 13.56
N GLU A 82 12.02 -0.70 14.51
CA GLU A 82 10.84 -0.71 15.36
C GLU A 82 9.64 -0.15 14.58
N LEU A 83 8.53 -0.88 14.61
CA LEU A 83 7.32 -0.54 13.86
C LEU A 83 6.22 -0.03 14.80
N TYR A 84 5.55 1.05 14.41
CA TYR A 84 4.43 1.66 15.11
C TYR A 84 3.20 1.71 14.23
N TRP A 85 2.05 1.28 14.73
CA TRP A 85 0.80 1.38 14.00
C TRP A 85 0.30 2.82 13.95
N GLN A 86 0.00 3.31 12.74
CA GLN A 86 -0.62 4.61 12.48
C GLN A 86 -2.07 4.40 12.06
N ASP A 87 -3.02 4.68 12.95
CA ASP A 87 -4.46 4.45 12.73
C ASP A 87 -5.02 5.25 11.55
N ASP A 88 -4.56 6.47 11.37
CA ASP A 88 -4.97 7.37 10.29
C ASP A 88 -4.55 6.88 8.90
N LEU A 89 -3.42 6.22 8.81
CA LEU A 89 -2.91 5.63 7.56
C LEU A 89 -3.31 4.17 7.37
N GLY A 90 -3.66 3.47 8.46
CA GLY A 90 -3.95 2.04 8.44
C GLY A 90 -2.71 1.19 8.12
N GLN A 91 -1.55 1.62 8.59
CA GLN A 91 -0.26 0.97 8.31
C GLN A 91 0.69 1.04 9.50
N TYR A 92 1.64 0.11 9.56
CA TYR A 92 2.81 0.24 10.41
C TYR A 92 3.84 1.16 9.75
N TYR A 93 4.37 2.07 10.56
CA TYR A 93 5.48 2.96 10.19
C TYR A 93 6.72 2.58 10.97
N GLY A 94 7.88 2.69 10.34
CA GLY A 94 9.18 2.57 10.99
C GLY A 94 10.20 3.50 10.37
N GLU A 95 11.15 3.90 11.20
CA GLU A 95 12.29 4.72 10.80
C GLU A 95 13.57 4.23 11.46
N MET A 96 14.70 4.47 10.82
CA MET A 96 16.01 4.24 11.39
C MET A 96 17.06 5.17 10.80
N GLU A 97 18.10 5.43 11.57
CA GLU A 97 19.30 6.11 11.07
C GLU A 97 20.46 5.12 10.99
N LYS A 98 21.20 5.17 9.89
CA LYS A 98 22.42 4.40 9.71
C LYS A 98 23.44 5.20 8.90
N ASP A 99 24.63 5.36 9.44
CA ASP A 99 25.74 6.08 8.80
C ASP A 99 25.40 7.52 8.38
N GLY A 100 24.56 8.23 9.18
CA GLY A 100 24.11 9.59 8.90
C GLY A 100 23.02 9.68 7.81
N VAL A 101 22.42 8.56 7.45
CA VAL A 101 21.31 8.46 6.49
C VAL A 101 20.06 8.05 7.22
N ASN A 102 18.96 8.78 7.01
CA ASN A 102 17.66 8.43 7.57
C ASN A 102 16.88 7.55 6.59
N TYR A 103 16.24 6.51 7.12
CA TYR A 103 15.38 5.60 6.36
C TYR A 103 14.01 5.55 6.99
N GLU A 104 12.97 5.51 6.14
CA GLU A 104 11.58 5.41 6.56
C GLU A 104 10.85 4.37 5.71
N ILE A 105 9.87 3.70 6.32
CA ILE A 105 9.02 2.73 5.63
C ILE A 105 7.60 2.77 6.20
N TRP A 106 6.61 2.72 5.32
CA TRP A 106 5.21 2.42 5.64
C TRP A 106 4.90 1.04 5.10
N MET A 107 4.60 0.09 6.00
CA MET A 107 4.46 -1.31 5.62
C MET A 107 3.13 -1.62 4.95
N GLU A 108 3.18 -2.32 3.80
CA GLU A 108 2.07 -3.16 3.38
C GLU A 108 2.25 -4.55 3.99
N GLU A 109 1.24 -5.04 4.67
CA GLU A 109 1.25 -6.33 5.36
C GLU A 109 -0.19 -6.79 5.63
N GLU A 110 -0.39 -7.87 6.38
CA GLU A 110 -1.68 -8.53 6.54
C GLU A 110 -2.77 -7.58 7.06
N ARG A 111 -2.46 -6.77 8.07
CA ARG A 111 -3.44 -5.86 8.68
C ARG A 111 -3.84 -4.72 7.76
N SER A 112 -2.89 -4.11 7.07
CA SER A 112 -3.16 -3.02 6.10
C SER A 112 -3.95 -3.52 4.90
N LEU A 113 -3.62 -4.72 4.40
CA LEU A 113 -4.34 -5.35 3.30
C LEU A 113 -5.77 -5.73 3.70
N GLU A 114 -5.98 -6.27 4.92
CA GLU A 114 -7.32 -6.59 5.41
C GLU A 114 -8.21 -5.34 5.53
N LEU A 115 -7.66 -4.20 5.97
CA LEU A 115 -8.40 -2.94 5.98
C LEU A 115 -8.84 -2.51 4.58
N LYS A 116 -7.98 -2.64 3.59
CA LYS A 116 -8.30 -2.34 2.20
C LYS A 116 -9.35 -3.31 1.64
N MET A 117 -9.20 -4.61 1.92
CA MET A 117 -10.19 -5.61 1.53
C MET A 117 -11.55 -5.38 2.19
N GLN A 118 -11.57 -4.98 3.48
CA GLN A 118 -12.81 -4.63 4.16
C GLN A 118 -13.49 -3.43 3.51
N LEU A 119 -12.72 -2.40 3.13
CA LEU A 119 -13.23 -1.23 2.42
C LEU A 119 -13.85 -1.61 1.06
N ILE A 120 -13.23 -2.52 0.32
CA ILE A 120 -13.74 -3.04 -0.96
C ILE A 120 -15.05 -3.80 -0.75
N ARG A 121 -15.10 -4.69 0.24
CA ARG A 121 -16.30 -5.47 0.59
C ARG A 121 -17.45 -4.57 1.05
N ASP A 122 -17.19 -3.61 1.93
CA ASP A 122 -18.21 -2.70 2.48
C ASP A 122 -18.85 -1.82 1.40
N ASN A 123 -18.09 -1.45 0.38
CA ASN A 123 -18.62 -0.71 -0.77
C ASN A 123 -19.27 -1.61 -1.84
N GLY A 124 -19.19 -2.92 -1.70
CA GLY A 124 -19.75 -3.88 -2.65
C GLY A 124 -19.18 -3.74 -4.06
N LEU A 125 -17.86 -3.50 -4.17
CA LEU A 125 -17.20 -3.34 -5.45
C LEU A 125 -17.19 -4.64 -6.27
N ALA A 126 -17.04 -4.52 -7.59
CA ALA A 126 -17.01 -5.65 -8.53
C ALA A 126 -15.83 -6.60 -8.28
N GLY A 127 -14.73 -6.09 -7.74
CA GLY A 127 -13.55 -6.92 -7.57
C GLY A 127 -12.38 -6.20 -6.92
N VAL A 128 -11.33 -6.95 -6.72
CA VAL A 128 -10.00 -6.49 -6.34
C VAL A 128 -8.99 -6.88 -7.41
N ALA A 129 -8.04 -6.03 -7.67
CA ALA A 129 -6.83 -6.34 -8.44
C ALA A 129 -5.60 -6.13 -7.55
N CYS A 130 -4.50 -6.76 -7.87
CA CYS A 130 -3.29 -6.68 -7.07
C CYS A 130 -2.09 -6.33 -7.93
N TRP A 131 -1.32 -5.35 -7.53
CA TRP A 131 -0.11 -4.96 -8.23
C TRP A 131 1.12 -5.24 -7.35
N ARG A 132 1.96 -6.18 -7.70
CA ARG A 132 1.83 -7.16 -8.79
C ARG A 132 2.21 -8.55 -8.30
N LEU A 133 1.80 -9.57 -9.02
CA LEU A 133 2.20 -10.95 -8.76
C LEU A 133 3.72 -11.13 -8.70
N GLY A 134 4.18 -11.90 -7.73
CA GLY A 134 5.59 -12.15 -7.44
C GLY A 134 6.19 -11.22 -6.36
N LEU A 135 5.40 -10.30 -5.82
CA LEU A 135 5.80 -9.40 -4.71
C LEU A 135 5.10 -9.74 -3.40
N GLU A 136 4.11 -10.63 -3.44
CA GLU A 136 3.31 -11.05 -2.31
C GLU A 136 3.94 -12.22 -1.53
N PRO A 137 3.69 -12.32 -0.23
CA PRO A 137 3.91 -13.55 0.52
C PRO A 137 2.83 -14.60 0.18
N ALA A 138 3.12 -15.88 0.38
CA ALA A 138 2.23 -16.98 -0.02
C ALA A 138 0.87 -16.97 0.69
N ASP A 139 0.80 -16.43 1.89
CA ASP A 139 -0.38 -16.35 2.75
C ASP A 139 -1.31 -15.16 2.43
N VAL A 140 -0.90 -14.23 1.56
CA VAL A 140 -1.73 -13.08 1.18
C VAL A 140 -3.09 -13.47 0.61
N TRP A 141 -3.18 -14.64 -0.03
CA TRP A 141 -4.41 -15.14 -0.64
C TRP A 141 -5.46 -15.59 0.37
N ASP A 142 -5.08 -15.69 1.65
CA ASP A 142 -6.03 -15.89 2.73
C ASP A 142 -6.79 -14.61 3.11
N ILE A 143 -6.22 -13.46 2.76
CA ILE A 143 -6.78 -12.12 3.00
C ILE A 143 -7.51 -11.62 1.76
N VAL A 144 -6.89 -11.73 0.59
CA VAL A 144 -7.42 -11.23 -0.68
C VAL A 144 -8.49 -12.16 -1.22
N LYS A 145 -9.65 -12.12 -0.57
CA LYS A 145 -10.85 -12.89 -0.95
C LYS A 145 -12.07 -11.97 -1.01
N LEU A 146 -12.83 -12.12 -2.05
CA LEU A 146 -14.21 -11.59 -2.12
C LEU A 146 -15.18 -12.65 -1.60
N PRO A 147 -16.35 -12.22 -1.10
CA PRO A 147 -17.39 -13.15 -0.65
C PRO A 147 -17.86 -14.08 -1.77
#